data_51f8c7f03f35fa7212aac237b6849260
#
_entry.id   51f8c7f03f35fa7212aac237b6849260
#
_cell.length_a   1.000
_cell.length_b   1.000
_cell.length_c   1.000
_cell.angle_alpha   90.00
_cell.angle_beta   90.00
_cell.angle_gamma   90.00
#
_symmetry.space_group_name_H-M   'P 1'
#
loop_
_entity.id
_entity.type
_entity.pdbx_description
1 polymer ?
#
loop_
_entity_poly.entity_id
_entity_poly.type
_entity_poly.pdbx_seq_one_letter_code
_entity_poly.pdbx_strand_id
1 'polypeptide(L)'
;LSFRLPDGRTVLQTSCDALAAHPAVTQLVLVCGGNRTECEAIAARCTKPCTVVQGGATRADSVRSGLAAAEGELVAIHDAARPFVSEAVITAALTAAAADGAAAPAVPVKDTIKIADGAGRVAATPDRASLYAVQTPQCFRRSLYLQALSAVTGEKASLVTDDCSLFELAGLPVTLTKGDYANYKITTKEDLQKEKTMRIGHGYDVHRLVEDRKLILGGVEIPFEKGLLGHSDADVLLHAVMDAVLGAAALGDIGQHFPDNDPAYKGADSLQLTREVAKIIAAHGYRVGNIDATILCQRPKLAPHIPAMREKIADAFGLPVDAVSVKATTEEHLGFTGEGLGIAAHAVALIE
;
A
#
# COMPACT_ATOMS: atom_id res chain seq x y z
N LEU A 1 3.72 -12.63 -11.52
CA LEU A 1 4.33 -11.29 -11.35
C LEU A 1 3.55 -10.18 -12.05
N SER A 2 2.34 -10.47 -12.52
CA SER A 2 1.39 -9.48 -13.07
C SER A 2 0.69 -8.63 -11.99
N PHE A 3 1.09 -8.75 -10.74
CA PHE A 3 0.61 -7.87 -9.68
C PHE A 3 0.97 -6.42 -10.00
N ARG A 4 -0.02 -5.51 -9.81
CA ARG A 4 0.17 -4.07 -9.93
C ARG A 4 0.22 -3.43 -8.56
N LEU A 5 1.15 -2.50 -8.41
CA LEU A 5 1.25 -1.61 -7.26
C LEU A 5 0.15 -0.52 -7.33
N PRO A 6 -0.12 0.20 -6.23
CA PRO A 6 -1.13 1.27 -6.21
C PRO A 6 -0.91 2.37 -7.27
N ASP A 7 0.34 2.61 -7.67
CA ASP A 7 0.70 3.57 -8.72
C ASP A 7 0.47 3.05 -10.16
N GLY A 8 -0.10 1.85 -10.31
CA GLY A 8 -0.43 1.20 -11.59
C GLY A 8 0.73 0.48 -12.27
N ARG A 9 1.99 0.62 -11.81
CA ARG A 9 3.15 -0.12 -12.33
C ARG A 9 3.08 -1.59 -11.92
N THR A 10 3.62 -2.48 -12.74
CA THR A 10 3.78 -3.87 -12.34
C THR A 10 4.94 -4.02 -11.34
N VAL A 11 4.87 -5.04 -10.48
CA VAL A 11 5.95 -5.40 -9.55
C VAL A 11 7.27 -5.59 -10.31
N LEU A 12 7.23 -6.25 -11.47
CA LEU A 12 8.41 -6.43 -12.32
C LEU A 12 8.98 -5.10 -12.83
N GLN A 13 8.11 -4.18 -13.32
CA GLN A 13 8.56 -2.86 -13.77
C GLN A 13 9.28 -2.11 -12.65
N THR A 14 8.70 -2.07 -11.46
CA THR A 14 9.27 -1.34 -10.31
C THR A 14 10.61 -1.94 -9.87
N SER A 15 10.75 -3.28 -9.86
CA SER A 15 12.05 -3.94 -9.61
C SER A 15 13.10 -3.56 -10.64
N CYS A 16 12.73 -3.53 -11.93
CA CYS A 16 13.65 -3.12 -13.00
C CYS A 16 14.07 -1.66 -12.88
N ASP A 17 13.11 -0.76 -12.58
CA ASP A 17 13.36 0.67 -12.41
C ASP A 17 14.33 0.92 -11.24
N ALA A 18 14.14 0.23 -10.11
CA ALA A 18 15.02 0.35 -8.93
C ALA A 18 16.46 -0.08 -9.23
N LEU A 19 16.64 -1.20 -9.94
CA LEU A 19 17.96 -1.69 -10.33
C LEU A 19 18.59 -0.79 -11.41
N ALA A 20 17.83 -0.37 -12.42
CA ALA A 20 18.32 0.49 -13.49
C ALA A 20 18.74 1.88 -13.01
N ALA A 21 18.11 2.39 -11.94
CA ALA A 21 18.46 3.68 -11.34
C ALA A 21 19.82 3.65 -10.64
N HIS A 22 20.31 2.48 -10.22
CA HIS A 22 21.58 2.37 -9.48
C HIS A 22 22.79 2.63 -10.40
N PRO A 23 23.73 3.53 -10.04
CA PRO A 23 24.83 3.93 -10.92
C PRO A 23 25.80 2.79 -11.29
N ALA A 24 26.05 1.85 -10.38
CA ALA A 24 26.92 0.71 -10.61
C ALA A 24 26.29 -0.39 -11.49
N VAL A 25 25.00 -0.38 -11.73
CA VAL A 25 24.33 -1.31 -12.65
C VAL A 25 24.50 -0.80 -14.06
N THR A 26 25.14 -1.59 -14.92
CA THR A 26 25.44 -1.25 -16.32
C THR A 26 24.54 -1.95 -17.32
N GLN A 27 23.96 -3.10 -16.94
CA GLN A 27 23.11 -3.93 -17.78
C GLN A 27 22.07 -4.64 -16.92
N LEU A 28 20.86 -4.83 -17.47
CA LEU A 28 19.85 -5.73 -16.94
C LEU A 28 19.67 -6.93 -17.86
N VAL A 29 19.43 -8.09 -17.27
CA VAL A 29 19.01 -9.30 -18.00
C VAL A 29 17.72 -9.82 -17.38
N LEU A 30 16.63 -9.74 -18.12
CA LEU A 30 15.32 -10.25 -17.71
C LEU A 30 15.18 -11.70 -18.15
N VAL A 31 15.15 -12.60 -17.17
CA VAL A 31 14.91 -14.04 -17.42
C VAL A 31 13.43 -14.31 -17.34
N CYS A 32 12.79 -14.56 -18.47
CA CYS A 32 11.34 -14.73 -18.57
C CYS A 32 10.93 -16.22 -18.61
N GLY A 33 9.76 -16.48 -18.01
CA GLY A 33 9.00 -17.73 -18.19
C GLY A 33 7.98 -17.59 -19.32
N GLY A 34 6.68 -17.69 -18.97
CA GLY A 34 5.58 -17.53 -19.93
C GLY A 34 5.17 -16.09 -20.29
N ASN A 35 5.81 -15.07 -19.72
CA ASN A 35 5.45 -13.64 -19.83
C ASN A 35 6.42 -12.83 -20.70
N ARG A 36 6.92 -13.41 -21.78
CA ARG A 36 7.97 -12.80 -22.63
C ARG A 36 7.59 -11.42 -23.16
N THR A 37 6.37 -11.24 -23.65
CA THR A 37 5.88 -9.97 -24.20
C THR A 37 5.90 -8.84 -23.17
N GLU A 38 5.54 -9.13 -21.90
CA GLU A 38 5.63 -8.15 -20.82
C GLU A 38 7.09 -7.78 -20.53
N CYS A 39 7.99 -8.77 -20.47
CA CYS A 39 9.43 -8.53 -20.28
C CYS A 39 10.03 -7.68 -21.41
N GLU A 40 9.67 -7.93 -22.66
CA GLU A 40 10.12 -7.14 -23.82
C GLU A 40 9.60 -5.70 -23.78
N ALA A 41 8.34 -5.50 -23.35
CA ALA A 41 7.77 -4.16 -23.19
C ALA A 41 8.47 -3.37 -22.07
N ILE A 42 8.88 -4.02 -21.00
CA ILE A 42 9.67 -3.42 -19.91
C ILE A 42 11.08 -3.11 -20.36
N ALA A 43 11.75 -4.06 -21.03
CA ALA A 43 13.10 -3.89 -21.55
C ALA A 43 13.21 -2.70 -22.51
N ALA A 44 12.20 -2.50 -23.37
CA ALA A 44 12.15 -1.37 -24.31
C ALA A 44 12.04 0.01 -23.62
N ARG A 45 11.62 0.07 -22.36
CA ARG A 45 11.51 1.31 -21.55
C ARG A 45 12.64 1.48 -20.55
N CYS A 46 13.49 0.48 -20.41
CA CYS A 46 14.58 0.51 -19.44
C CYS A 46 15.60 1.59 -19.79
N THR A 47 16.08 2.31 -18.79
CA THR A 47 17.09 3.38 -18.96
C THR A 47 18.51 2.84 -19.16
N LYS A 48 18.72 1.55 -18.93
CA LYS A 48 19.99 0.84 -19.13
C LYS A 48 19.81 -0.23 -20.22
N PRO A 49 20.90 -0.70 -20.86
CA PRO A 49 20.84 -1.87 -21.75
C PRO A 49 20.12 -3.03 -21.05
N CYS A 50 19.07 -3.53 -21.68
CA CYS A 50 18.23 -4.57 -21.09
C CYS A 50 17.98 -5.69 -22.10
N THR A 51 18.39 -6.91 -21.77
CA THR A 51 18.25 -8.10 -22.62
C THR A 51 17.20 -9.03 -22.02
N VAL A 52 16.33 -9.59 -22.86
CA VAL A 52 15.33 -10.60 -22.44
C VAL A 52 15.77 -11.97 -22.90
N VAL A 53 15.91 -12.90 -21.97
CA VAL A 53 16.28 -14.30 -22.24
C VAL A 53 15.18 -15.25 -21.74
N GLN A 54 15.08 -16.42 -22.38
CA GLN A 54 14.17 -17.45 -21.94
C GLN A 54 14.75 -18.19 -20.74
N GLY A 55 13.95 -18.36 -19.68
CA GLY A 55 14.28 -19.21 -18.54
C GLY A 55 14.24 -20.70 -18.90
N GLY A 56 14.95 -21.50 -18.10
CA GLY A 56 14.98 -22.94 -18.23
C GLY A 56 13.91 -23.69 -17.42
N ALA A 57 14.02 -25.00 -17.37
CA ALA A 57 13.10 -25.87 -16.64
C ALA A 57 13.22 -25.71 -15.11
N THR A 58 14.40 -25.36 -14.63
CA THR A 58 14.69 -25.13 -13.21
C THR A 58 15.12 -23.68 -12.95
N ARG A 59 15.13 -23.29 -11.66
CA ARG A 59 15.71 -21.99 -11.27
C ARG A 59 17.19 -21.90 -11.68
N ALA A 60 17.98 -22.95 -11.48
CA ALA A 60 19.39 -23.00 -11.85
C ALA A 60 19.58 -22.83 -13.37
N ASP A 61 18.74 -23.46 -14.21
CA ASP A 61 18.81 -23.30 -15.66
C ASP A 61 18.44 -21.87 -16.08
N SER A 62 17.47 -21.28 -15.41
CA SER A 62 17.09 -19.89 -15.63
C SER A 62 18.24 -18.92 -15.30
N VAL A 63 18.92 -19.13 -14.17
CA VAL A 63 20.10 -18.33 -13.81
C VAL A 63 21.24 -18.54 -14.82
N ARG A 64 21.49 -19.77 -15.30
CA ARG A 64 22.49 -20.03 -16.36
C ARG A 64 22.18 -19.25 -17.62
N SER A 65 20.90 -19.23 -18.06
CA SER A 65 20.48 -18.45 -19.22
C SER A 65 20.75 -16.96 -19.03
N GLY A 66 20.47 -16.41 -17.84
CA GLY A 66 20.75 -15.02 -17.51
C GLY A 66 22.24 -14.70 -17.52
N LEU A 67 23.06 -15.54 -16.89
CA LEU A 67 24.52 -15.38 -16.84
C LEU A 67 25.22 -15.46 -18.21
N ALA A 68 24.64 -16.25 -19.14
CA ALA A 68 25.17 -16.34 -20.49
C ALA A 68 25.02 -15.02 -21.28
N ALA A 69 24.02 -14.21 -20.93
CA ALA A 69 23.76 -12.90 -21.51
C ALA A 69 24.35 -11.73 -20.69
N ALA A 70 24.86 -12.00 -19.50
CA ALA A 70 25.47 -10.99 -18.64
C ALA A 70 26.93 -10.77 -18.98
N GLU A 71 27.36 -9.51 -19.09
CA GLU A 71 28.74 -9.13 -19.48
C GLU A 71 29.57 -8.63 -18.30
N GLY A 72 28.93 -8.23 -17.19
CA GLY A 72 29.62 -7.68 -16.02
C GLY A 72 30.55 -8.65 -15.29
N GLU A 73 31.59 -8.12 -14.66
CA GLU A 73 32.47 -8.89 -13.75
C GLU A 73 31.71 -9.30 -12.48
N LEU A 74 30.86 -8.43 -11.96
CA LEU A 74 29.91 -8.71 -10.90
C LEU A 74 28.53 -8.98 -11.48
N VAL A 75 27.84 -9.94 -10.91
CA VAL A 75 26.46 -10.26 -11.23
C VAL A 75 25.60 -10.13 -9.96
N ALA A 76 24.43 -9.50 -10.10
CA ALA A 76 23.46 -9.33 -9.04
C ALA A 76 22.18 -10.08 -9.44
N ILE A 77 21.90 -11.19 -8.75
CA ILE A 77 20.72 -12.01 -9.00
C ILE A 77 19.58 -11.51 -8.09
N HIS A 78 18.52 -11.00 -8.70
CA HIS A 78 17.42 -10.35 -7.97
C HIS A 78 16.08 -11.00 -8.25
N ASP A 79 15.31 -11.21 -7.18
CA ASP A 79 13.93 -11.62 -7.29
C ASP A 79 13.09 -10.46 -7.86
N ALA A 80 12.53 -10.62 -9.04
CA ALA A 80 11.64 -9.64 -9.65
C ALA A 80 10.40 -9.30 -8.78
N ALA A 81 10.13 -10.11 -7.78
CA ALA A 81 9.07 -9.92 -6.80
C ALA A 81 9.46 -9.02 -5.62
N ARG A 82 10.65 -8.40 -5.61
CA ARG A 82 11.11 -7.45 -4.58
C ARG A 82 11.26 -6.04 -5.17
N PRO A 83 10.17 -5.32 -5.38
CA PRO A 83 10.20 -4.02 -6.06
C PRO A 83 10.80 -2.88 -5.24
N PHE A 84 10.96 -3.06 -3.92
CA PHE A 84 11.33 -1.99 -2.98
C PHE A 84 12.79 -2.08 -2.50
N VAL A 85 13.66 -2.65 -3.33
CA VAL A 85 15.10 -2.67 -3.03
C VAL A 85 15.67 -1.25 -3.08
N SER A 86 16.30 -0.81 -1.99
CA SER A 86 16.91 0.53 -1.92
C SER A 86 18.32 0.55 -2.52
N GLU A 87 18.76 1.74 -2.95
CA GLU A 87 20.12 1.98 -3.43
C GLU A 87 21.17 1.54 -2.40
N ALA A 88 20.93 1.81 -1.12
CA ALA A 88 21.84 1.43 -0.03
C ALA A 88 22.03 -0.09 0.08
N VAL A 89 20.97 -0.87 -0.08
CA VAL A 89 21.03 -2.34 -0.07
C VAL A 89 21.80 -2.86 -1.27
N ILE A 90 21.57 -2.31 -2.46
CA ILE A 90 22.29 -2.69 -3.69
C ILE A 90 23.79 -2.37 -3.55
N THR A 91 24.12 -1.13 -3.11
CA THR A 91 25.50 -0.68 -2.91
C THR A 91 26.25 -1.58 -1.94
N ALA A 92 25.65 -1.88 -0.77
CA ALA A 92 26.29 -2.73 0.25
C ALA A 92 26.59 -4.13 -0.28
N ALA A 93 25.63 -4.75 -0.98
CA ALA A 93 25.81 -6.09 -1.53
C ALA A 93 26.88 -6.12 -2.65
N LEU A 94 26.87 -5.14 -3.56
CA LEU A 94 27.88 -5.05 -4.64
C LEU A 94 29.28 -4.80 -4.08
N THR A 95 29.41 -3.89 -3.10
CA THR A 95 30.71 -3.57 -2.49
C THR A 95 31.32 -4.80 -1.78
N ALA A 96 30.51 -5.52 -1.00
CA ALA A 96 30.96 -6.72 -0.31
C ALA A 96 31.28 -7.84 -1.31
N ALA A 97 30.49 -8.05 -2.35
CA ALA A 97 30.79 -9.05 -3.39
C ALA A 97 32.04 -8.70 -4.18
N ALA A 98 32.34 -7.43 -4.41
CA ALA A 98 33.59 -6.99 -5.03
C ALA A 98 34.81 -7.30 -4.15
N ALA A 99 34.71 -7.21 -2.84
CA ALA A 99 35.78 -7.54 -1.89
C ALA A 99 35.91 -9.04 -1.67
N ASP A 100 34.81 -9.71 -1.31
CA ASP A 100 34.79 -11.06 -0.75
C ASP A 100 34.42 -12.14 -1.77
N GLY A 101 33.96 -11.75 -2.97
CA GLY A 101 33.55 -12.66 -4.04
C GLY A 101 32.07 -13.00 -4.08
N ALA A 102 31.40 -13.00 -2.94
CA ALA A 102 29.94 -13.24 -2.82
C ALA A 102 29.35 -12.49 -1.62
N ALA A 103 28.18 -11.91 -1.80
CA ALA A 103 27.46 -11.24 -0.72
C ALA A 103 25.92 -11.23 -0.96
N ALA A 104 25.18 -11.21 0.14
CA ALA A 104 23.74 -11.11 0.11
C ALA A 104 23.20 -10.21 1.24
N PRO A 105 22.22 -9.35 0.97
CA PRO A 105 21.56 -8.60 2.02
C PRO A 105 20.71 -9.54 2.88
N ALA A 106 20.70 -9.30 4.19
CA ALA A 106 19.93 -10.09 5.13
C ALA A 106 19.44 -9.24 6.30
N VAL A 107 18.29 -9.61 6.87
CA VAL A 107 17.74 -9.00 8.06
C VAL A 107 17.65 -10.00 9.19
N PRO A 108 17.90 -9.60 10.46
CA PRO A 108 17.67 -10.48 11.61
C PRO A 108 16.24 -11.00 11.65
N VAL A 109 16.05 -12.26 12.01
CA VAL A 109 14.72 -12.85 12.16
C VAL A 109 14.03 -12.26 13.40
N LYS A 110 12.80 -11.77 13.27
CA LYS A 110 12.02 -11.18 14.37
C LYS A 110 11.31 -12.22 15.22
N ASP A 111 10.77 -13.25 14.58
CA ASP A 111 9.99 -14.30 15.23
C ASP A 111 10.89 -15.42 15.78
N THR A 112 10.37 -16.16 16.77
CA THR A 112 11.02 -17.37 17.26
C THR A 112 10.84 -18.50 16.26
N ILE A 113 11.91 -18.96 15.63
CA ILE A 113 11.89 -20.07 14.67
C ILE A 113 11.89 -21.41 15.40
N LYS A 114 11.05 -22.33 14.95
CA LYS A 114 10.99 -23.71 15.43
C LYS A 114 11.34 -24.67 14.30
N ILE A 115 12.17 -25.63 14.58
CA ILE A 115 12.38 -26.79 13.71
C ILE A 115 11.34 -27.83 14.13
N ALA A 116 10.51 -28.29 13.19
CA ALA A 116 9.49 -29.31 13.43
C ALA A 116 9.96 -30.68 12.93
N ASP A 117 9.51 -31.74 13.59
CA ASP A 117 9.63 -33.12 13.09
C ASP A 117 8.56 -33.41 12.00
N GLY A 118 8.62 -34.60 11.40
CA GLY A 118 7.66 -35.01 10.35
C GLY A 118 6.20 -35.15 10.85
N ALA A 119 5.95 -35.09 12.15
CA ALA A 119 4.62 -35.09 12.77
C ALA A 119 4.16 -33.68 13.20
N GLY A 120 4.91 -32.63 12.86
CA GLY A 120 4.60 -31.25 13.20
C GLY A 120 4.91 -30.85 14.66
N ARG A 121 5.64 -31.65 15.40
CA ARG A 121 6.05 -31.35 16.78
C ARG A 121 7.38 -30.63 16.78
N VAL A 122 7.59 -29.74 17.76
CA VAL A 122 8.86 -28.98 17.89
C VAL A 122 10.01 -29.92 18.21
N ALA A 123 10.97 -30.04 17.31
CA ALA A 123 12.21 -30.80 17.49
C ALA A 123 13.35 -29.94 18.08
N ALA A 124 13.46 -28.65 17.66
CA ALA A 124 14.48 -27.74 18.17
C ALA A 124 14.03 -26.27 18.05
N THR A 125 14.73 -25.40 18.77
CA THR A 125 14.60 -23.96 18.67
C THR A 125 16.00 -23.37 18.48
N PRO A 126 16.37 -22.93 17.27
CA PRO A 126 17.66 -22.31 17.02
C PRO A 126 17.83 -21.00 17.79
N ASP A 127 19.07 -20.61 18.08
CA ASP A 127 19.36 -19.30 18.64
C ASP A 127 19.04 -18.21 17.62
N ARG A 128 18.04 -17.36 17.96
CA ARG A 128 17.58 -16.27 17.09
C ARG A 128 18.67 -15.27 16.74
N ALA A 129 19.67 -15.07 17.62
CA ALA A 129 20.75 -14.13 17.38
C ALA A 129 21.61 -14.51 16.16
N SER A 130 21.63 -15.78 15.79
CA SER A 130 22.35 -16.30 14.61
C SER A 130 21.49 -16.45 13.35
N LEU A 131 20.19 -16.13 13.42
CA LEU A 131 19.26 -16.33 12.31
C LEU A 131 19.01 -15.06 11.52
N TYR A 132 19.20 -15.16 10.21
CA TYR A 132 18.96 -14.09 9.26
C TYR A 132 18.04 -14.55 8.13
N ALA A 133 17.09 -13.69 7.74
CA ALA A 133 16.30 -13.86 6.54
C ALA A 133 17.03 -13.20 5.37
N VAL A 134 17.55 -14.03 4.45
CA VAL A 134 18.30 -13.58 3.28
C VAL A 134 17.36 -12.96 2.26
N GLN A 135 17.81 -11.87 1.65
CA GLN A 135 17.10 -11.14 0.62
C GLN A 135 17.88 -11.17 -0.70
N THR A 136 17.39 -10.44 -1.70
CA THR A 136 18.11 -10.18 -2.95
C THR A 136 18.19 -8.67 -3.18
N PRO A 137 19.18 -8.17 -3.97
CA PRO A 137 20.08 -8.90 -4.87
C PRO A 137 21.17 -9.71 -4.15
N GLN A 138 21.34 -10.96 -4.54
CA GLN A 138 22.51 -11.76 -4.17
C GLN A 138 23.59 -11.47 -5.21
N CYS A 139 24.73 -10.96 -4.77
CA CYS A 139 25.79 -10.44 -5.63
C CYS A 139 27.02 -11.32 -5.61
N PHE A 140 27.61 -11.57 -6.78
CA PHE A 140 28.72 -12.51 -6.94
C PHE A 140 29.72 -12.02 -7.97
N ARG A 141 30.99 -12.36 -7.80
CA ARG A 141 31.96 -12.37 -8.91
C ARG A 141 31.55 -13.45 -9.91
N ARG A 142 31.29 -13.05 -11.16
CA ARG A 142 30.78 -13.94 -12.21
C ARG A 142 31.66 -15.18 -12.41
N SER A 143 33.00 -15.03 -12.36
CA SER A 143 33.92 -16.15 -12.47
C SER A 143 33.76 -17.19 -11.36
N LEU A 144 33.61 -16.74 -10.11
CA LEU A 144 33.37 -17.60 -8.96
C LEU A 144 32.03 -18.30 -9.04
N TYR A 145 31.00 -17.59 -9.54
CA TYR A 145 29.68 -18.17 -9.73
C TYR A 145 29.71 -19.34 -10.75
N LEU A 146 30.40 -19.14 -11.88
CA LEU A 146 30.58 -20.18 -12.89
C LEU A 146 31.38 -21.38 -12.36
N GLN A 147 32.38 -21.12 -11.52
CA GLN A 147 33.13 -22.16 -10.83
C GLN A 147 32.23 -22.97 -9.89
N ALA A 148 31.40 -22.30 -9.07
CA ALA A 148 30.46 -22.95 -8.17
C ALA A 148 29.45 -23.82 -8.93
N LEU A 149 28.88 -23.30 -10.04
CA LEU A 149 27.99 -24.07 -10.92
C LEU A 149 28.64 -25.35 -11.49
N SER A 150 29.91 -25.30 -11.77
CA SER A 150 30.65 -26.45 -12.29
C SER A 150 31.00 -27.48 -11.21
N ALA A 151 31.19 -27.03 -9.96
CA ALA A 151 31.54 -27.86 -8.81
C ALA A 151 30.32 -28.57 -8.18
N VAL A 152 29.16 -27.95 -8.22
CA VAL A 152 27.92 -28.46 -7.59
C VAL A 152 27.04 -29.16 -8.65
N THR A 153 27.22 -30.48 -8.72
CA THR A 153 26.50 -31.34 -9.70
C THR A 153 25.85 -32.54 -9.01
N GLY A 154 25.03 -33.30 -9.75
CA GLY A 154 24.35 -34.49 -9.26
C GLY A 154 23.44 -34.22 -8.05
N GLU A 155 23.54 -35.06 -7.02
CA GLU A 155 22.68 -34.94 -5.81
C GLU A 155 22.88 -33.60 -5.08
N LYS A 156 24.07 -33.05 -5.07
CA LYS A 156 24.31 -31.73 -4.45
C LYS A 156 23.55 -30.60 -5.12
N ALA A 157 23.31 -30.68 -6.43
CA ALA A 157 22.55 -29.67 -7.15
C ALA A 157 21.07 -29.60 -6.72
N SER A 158 20.50 -30.72 -6.25
CA SER A 158 19.11 -30.75 -5.72
C SER A 158 18.98 -30.09 -4.35
N LEU A 159 20.04 -29.82 -3.64
CA LEU A 159 20.08 -29.14 -2.35
C LEU A 159 20.18 -27.62 -2.47
N VAL A 160 20.38 -27.10 -3.68
CA VAL A 160 20.47 -25.65 -3.91
C VAL A 160 19.07 -25.01 -3.77
N THR A 161 18.91 -24.17 -2.75
CA THR A 161 17.68 -23.44 -2.46
C THR A 161 17.70 -22.00 -3.02
N ASP A 162 18.88 -21.37 -2.98
CA ASP A 162 19.16 -20.02 -3.52
C ASP A 162 20.61 -19.95 -4.04
N ASP A 163 21.04 -18.77 -4.50
CA ASP A 163 22.38 -18.62 -5.09
C ASP A 163 23.48 -18.62 -4.02
N CYS A 164 23.18 -18.23 -2.78
CA CYS A 164 24.11 -18.34 -1.67
C CYS A 164 24.37 -19.80 -1.31
N SER A 165 23.34 -20.66 -1.27
CA SER A 165 23.50 -22.08 -0.97
C SER A 165 24.31 -22.81 -2.04
N LEU A 166 24.33 -22.34 -3.28
CA LEU A 166 25.25 -22.86 -4.31
C LEU A 166 26.71 -22.61 -3.92
N PHE A 167 27.06 -21.42 -3.41
CA PHE A 167 28.40 -21.10 -2.94
C PHE A 167 28.79 -21.92 -1.71
N GLU A 168 27.90 -22.05 -0.75
CA GLU A 168 28.11 -22.87 0.46
C GLU A 168 28.40 -24.32 0.09
N LEU A 169 27.62 -24.92 -0.83
CA LEU A 169 27.84 -26.28 -1.31
C LEU A 169 29.15 -26.46 -2.11
N ALA A 170 29.63 -25.39 -2.74
CA ALA A 170 30.92 -25.32 -3.42
C ALA A 170 32.11 -25.06 -2.44
N GLY A 171 31.84 -24.83 -1.14
CA GLY A 171 32.85 -24.50 -0.14
C GLY A 171 33.37 -23.06 -0.23
N LEU A 172 32.61 -22.16 -0.85
CA LEU A 172 32.93 -20.74 -0.99
C LEU A 172 32.16 -19.90 0.04
N PRO A 173 32.79 -18.89 0.67
CA PRO A 173 32.14 -18.06 1.66
C PRO A 173 31.12 -17.08 1.00
N VAL A 174 30.09 -16.70 1.74
CA VAL A 174 29.13 -15.65 1.40
C VAL A 174 29.06 -14.65 2.56
N THR A 175 29.27 -13.37 2.26
CA THR A 175 29.19 -12.29 3.26
C THR A 175 27.74 -11.77 3.35
N LEU A 176 27.16 -11.78 4.56
CA LEU A 176 25.88 -11.14 4.80
C LEU A 176 26.05 -9.64 4.98
N THR A 177 25.30 -8.85 4.22
CA THR A 177 25.24 -7.39 4.35
C THR A 177 23.93 -6.95 5.00
N LYS A 178 23.87 -5.70 5.45
CA LYS A 178 22.64 -5.14 6.03
C LYS A 178 21.54 -5.06 4.98
N GLY A 179 20.48 -5.84 5.18
CA GLY A 179 19.24 -5.76 4.41
C GLY A 179 18.27 -4.72 4.95
N ASP A 180 17.10 -4.66 4.35
CA ASP A 180 16.00 -3.77 4.75
C ASP A 180 14.69 -4.57 4.81
N TYR A 181 13.92 -4.40 5.89
CA TYR A 181 12.59 -5.03 6.00
C TYR A 181 11.61 -4.52 4.94
N ALA A 182 11.81 -3.30 4.42
CA ALA A 182 11.05 -2.78 3.28
C ALA A 182 11.32 -3.54 1.97
N ASN A 183 12.48 -4.21 1.83
CA ASN A 183 12.82 -5.05 0.68
C ASN A 183 12.17 -6.46 0.78
N TYR A 184 10.86 -6.50 1.10
CA TYR A 184 10.12 -7.75 1.20
C TYR A 184 9.73 -8.30 -0.19
N LYS A 185 9.42 -9.58 -0.25
CA LYS A 185 9.01 -10.27 -1.48
C LYS A 185 7.48 -10.25 -1.57
N ILE A 186 6.95 -9.77 -2.68
CA ILE A 186 5.51 -9.82 -2.98
C ILE A 186 5.20 -11.18 -3.61
N THR A 187 4.55 -12.04 -2.84
CA THR A 187 4.15 -13.39 -3.26
C THR A 187 2.65 -13.59 -3.30
N THR A 188 1.91 -12.82 -2.51
CA THR A 188 0.47 -12.88 -2.36
C THR A 188 -0.17 -11.51 -2.62
N LYS A 189 -1.51 -11.47 -2.74
CA LYS A 189 -2.24 -10.20 -2.86
C LYS A 189 -2.18 -9.38 -1.57
N GLU A 190 -2.08 -10.04 -0.43
CA GLU A 190 -1.98 -9.40 0.88
C GLU A 190 -0.67 -8.63 1.03
N ASP A 191 0.42 -9.09 0.38
CA ASP A 191 1.70 -8.36 0.37
C ASP A 191 1.59 -7.00 -0.33
N LEU A 192 0.68 -6.85 -1.31
CA LEU A 192 0.42 -5.57 -1.98
C LEU A 192 -0.24 -4.55 -1.04
N GLN A 193 -0.97 -5.01 -0.03
CA GLN A 193 -1.70 -4.13 0.88
C GLN A 193 -0.78 -3.38 1.85
N LYS A 194 0.49 -3.78 1.96
CA LYS A 194 1.50 -3.08 2.79
C LYS A 194 1.88 -1.70 2.24
N GLU A 195 1.59 -1.44 0.97
CA GLU A 195 1.90 -0.17 0.26
C GLU A 195 0.66 0.71 0.07
N LYS A 196 -0.33 0.62 0.95
CA LYS A 196 -1.49 1.51 0.86
C LYS A 196 -1.06 2.96 1.12
N THR A 197 -1.23 3.80 0.12
CA THR A 197 -1.04 5.24 0.23
C THR A 197 -2.24 5.82 0.98
N MET A 198 -2.04 6.27 2.21
CA MET A 198 -3.04 7.03 2.94
C MET A 198 -3.26 8.38 2.27
N ARG A 199 -4.53 8.76 2.07
CA ARG A 199 -4.93 10.03 1.47
C ARG A 199 -5.87 10.75 2.43
N ILE A 200 -5.72 12.06 2.51
CA ILE A 200 -6.52 12.91 3.38
C ILE A 200 -7.39 13.82 2.50
N GLY A 201 -8.66 13.96 2.86
CA GLY A 201 -9.56 14.93 2.30
C GLY A 201 -10.20 15.77 3.39
N HIS A 202 -10.58 17.00 3.04
CA HIS A 202 -11.30 17.94 3.87
C HIS A 202 -12.62 18.31 3.18
N GLY A 203 -13.71 18.34 3.93
CA GLY A 203 -15.02 18.84 3.50
C GLY A 203 -15.51 19.93 4.42
N TYR A 204 -16.26 20.84 3.85
CA TYR A 204 -16.93 21.93 4.54
C TYR A 204 -18.31 22.14 3.92
N ASP A 205 -19.33 22.28 4.78
CA ASP A 205 -20.67 22.68 4.34
C ASP A 205 -21.31 23.60 5.36
N VAL A 206 -22.30 24.39 4.90
CA VAL A 206 -23.04 25.34 5.71
C VAL A 206 -24.46 25.49 5.20
N HIS A 207 -25.42 25.43 6.14
CA HIS A 207 -26.83 25.66 5.84
C HIS A 207 -27.47 26.69 6.79
N ARG A 208 -28.40 27.47 6.25
CA ARG A 208 -29.17 28.45 7.02
C ARG A 208 -30.24 27.77 7.88
N LEU A 209 -30.41 28.23 9.11
CA LEU A 209 -31.53 27.83 9.99
C LEU A 209 -32.80 28.58 9.59
N VAL A 210 -33.90 27.84 9.42
CA VAL A 210 -35.26 28.36 9.08
C VAL A 210 -36.30 27.65 9.93
N GLU A 211 -37.47 28.31 10.09
CA GLU A 211 -38.60 27.73 10.77
C GLU A 211 -39.29 26.65 9.91
N ASP A 212 -40.16 25.86 10.51
CA ASP A 212 -40.98 24.83 9.86
C ASP A 212 -40.16 23.69 9.14
N ARG A 213 -38.93 23.46 9.54
CA ARG A 213 -38.11 22.31 9.09
C ARG A 213 -37.57 21.54 10.28
N LYS A 214 -37.42 20.23 10.10
CA LYS A 214 -36.72 19.38 11.04
C LYS A 214 -35.21 19.64 10.99
N LEU A 215 -34.56 19.65 12.13
CA LEU A 215 -33.10 19.67 12.21
C LEU A 215 -32.56 18.24 12.17
N ILE A 216 -31.83 17.89 11.10
CA ILE A 216 -31.18 16.58 10.93
C ILE A 216 -29.70 16.81 10.85
N LEU A 217 -28.92 16.12 11.69
CA LEU A 217 -27.46 16.18 11.73
C LEU A 217 -26.89 14.76 11.96
N GLY A 218 -26.01 14.33 11.07
CA GLY A 218 -25.42 12.98 11.09
C GLY A 218 -26.50 11.88 10.97
N GLY A 219 -27.58 12.16 10.22
CA GLY A 219 -28.72 11.27 10.07
C GLY A 219 -29.61 11.19 11.32
N VAL A 220 -29.40 12.04 12.34
CA VAL A 220 -30.17 12.07 13.60
C VAL A 220 -31.08 13.28 13.62
N GLU A 221 -32.39 13.09 13.84
CA GLU A 221 -33.34 14.16 14.06
C GLU A 221 -33.13 14.77 15.45
N ILE A 222 -32.86 16.07 15.50
CA ILE A 222 -32.57 16.83 16.72
C ILE A 222 -33.82 17.66 17.08
N PRO A 223 -34.40 17.53 18.28
CA PRO A 223 -35.52 18.38 18.72
C PRO A 223 -35.07 19.84 18.81
N PHE A 224 -35.56 20.67 17.89
CA PHE A 224 -35.29 22.11 17.85
C PHE A 224 -36.40 22.84 17.06
N GLU A 225 -36.62 24.11 17.37
CA GLU A 225 -37.64 24.92 16.72
C GLU A 225 -37.35 25.27 15.26
N LYS A 226 -36.10 25.14 14.83
CA LYS A 226 -35.64 25.41 13.46
C LYS A 226 -34.92 24.22 12.88
N GLY A 227 -34.92 24.10 11.55
CA GLY A 227 -34.14 23.16 10.81
C GLY A 227 -33.33 23.80 9.69
N LEU A 228 -32.51 23.03 9.01
CA LEU A 228 -31.64 23.54 7.96
C LEU A 228 -32.33 23.63 6.61
N LEU A 229 -32.07 24.69 5.86
CA LEU A 229 -32.61 24.96 4.52
C LEU A 229 -31.70 24.31 3.48
N GLY A 230 -32.20 23.39 2.66
CA GLY A 230 -31.53 22.79 1.53
C GLY A 230 -32.46 21.97 0.64
N HIS A 231 -31.97 21.43 -0.45
CA HIS A 231 -32.73 20.63 -1.42
C HIS A 231 -32.99 19.19 -0.93
N SER A 232 -32.07 18.64 -0.12
CA SER A 232 -32.20 17.37 0.58
C SER A 232 -32.80 17.56 1.98
N ASP A 233 -32.51 16.67 2.93
CA ASP A 233 -32.74 16.87 4.36
C ASP A 233 -31.80 17.94 4.97
N ALA A 234 -30.87 18.49 4.18
CA ALA A 234 -29.89 19.51 4.54
C ALA A 234 -28.97 19.13 5.72
N ASP A 235 -28.59 17.87 5.80
CA ASP A 235 -27.66 17.38 6.83
C ASP A 235 -26.23 17.86 6.54
N VAL A 236 -25.91 19.04 7.07
CA VAL A 236 -24.62 19.71 6.87
C VAL A 236 -23.41 18.86 7.34
N LEU A 237 -23.61 17.99 8.34
CA LEU A 237 -22.54 17.11 8.82
C LEU A 237 -22.23 16.01 7.81
N LEU A 238 -23.26 15.34 7.29
CA LEU A 238 -23.08 14.29 6.30
C LEU A 238 -22.55 14.85 4.98
N HIS A 239 -22.98 16.04 4.56
CA HIS A 239 -22.43 16.70 3.37
C HIS A 239 -20.94 16.97 3.51
N ALA A 240 -20.49 17.57 4.63
CA ALA A 240 -19.07 17.79 4.88
C ALA A 240 -18.27 16.47 4.93
N VAL A 241 -18.83 15.39 5.52
CA VAL A 241 -18.19 14.07 5.54
C VAL A 241 -18.07 13.49 4.14
N MET A 242 -19.12 13.55 3.32
CA MET A 242 -19.08 13.05 1.94
C MET A 242 -18.04 13.78 1.09
N ASP A 243 -17.99 15.10 1.20
CA ASP A 243 -16.98 15.93 0.49
C ASP A 243 -15.57 15.62 0.94
N ALA A 244 -15.34 15.39 2.23
CA ALA A 244 -14.03 14.96 2.74
C ALA A 244 -13.60 13.62 2.13
N VAL A 245 -14.50 12.67 2.04
CA VAL A 245 -14.23 11.33 1.50
C VAL A 245 -13.99 11.36 0.00
N LEU A 246 -14.86 12.05 -0.78
CA LEU A 246 -14.69 12.22 -2.23
C LEU A 246 -13.42 13.00 -2.56
N GLY A 247 -13.17 14.10 -1.85
CA GLY A 247 -11.95 14.90 -2.02
C GLY A 247 -10.67 14.11 -1.75
N ALA A 248 -10.64 13.26 -0.72
CA ALA A 248 -9.51 12.36 -0.45
C ALA A 248 -9.23 11.42 -1.64
N ALA A 249 -10.29 10.94 -2.32
CA ALA A 249 -10.19 10.10 -3.50
C ALA A 249 -9.90 10.88 -4.80
N ALA A 250 -9.88 12.24 -4.74
CA ALA A 250 -9.78 13.13 -5.90
C ALA A 250 -10.96 12.94 -6.90
N LEU A 251 -12.17 12.70 -6.38
CA LEU A 251 -13.39 12.47 -7.15
C LEU A 251 -14.34 13.69 -7.17
N GLY A 252 -13.86 14.86 -6.75
CA GLY A 252 -14.68 16.09 -6.70
C GLY A 252 -15.50 16.20 -5.42
N ASP A 253 -16.73 16.66 -5.55
CA ASP A 253 -17.65 16.97 -4.47
C ASP A 253 -19.03 16.30 -4.65
N ILE A 254 -19.91 16.39 -3.63
CA ILE A 254 -21.24 15.79 -3.68
C ILE A 254 -22.12 16.39 -4.80
N GLY A 255 -21.92 17.64 -5.18
CA GLY A 255 -22.70 18.29 -6.24
C GLY A 255 -22.46 17.69 -7.62
N GLN A 256 -21.26 17.12 -7.86
CA GLN A 256 -20.94 16.42 -9.10
C GLN A 256 -21.60 15.03 -9.17
N HIS A 257 -21.76 14.35 -8.03
CA HIS A 257 -22.34 13.01 -7.96
C HIS A 257 -23.86 13.03 -7.77
N PHE A 258 -24.39 14.02 -7.07
CA PHE A 258 -25.80 14.16 -6.71
C PHE A 258 -26.28 15.59 -6.99
N PRO A 259 -26.40 15.98 -8.27
CA PRO A 259 -26.70 17.37 -8.63
C PRO A 259 -28.11 17.83 -8.16
N ASP A 260 -28.15 19.00 -7.57
CA ASP A 260 -29.38 19.61 -7.01
C ASP A 260 -30.52 19.81 -8.03
N ASN A 261 -30.19 19.89 -9.32
CA ASN A 261 -31.14 20.02 -10.41
C ASN A 261 -31.78 18.70 -10.86
N ASP A 262 -31.31 17.55 -10.34
CA ASP A 262 -31.90 16.24 -10.63
C ASP A 262 -33.06 15.95 -9.68
N PRO A 263 -34.32 15.81 -10.19
CA PRO A 263 -35.51 15.52 -9.38
C PRO A 263 -35.37 14.22 -8.54
N ALA A 264 -34.48 13.31 -8.92
CA ALA A 264 -34.25 12.07 -8.18
C ALA A 264 -33.69 12.29 -6.76
N TYR A 265 -32.99 13.41 -6.53
CA TYR A 265 -32.39 13.75 -5.25
C TYR A 265 -33.17 14.77 -4.42
N LYS A 266 -34.31 15.25 -4.92
CA LYS A 266 -35.18 16.19 -4.18
C LYS A 266 -35.72 15.52 -2.91
N GLY A 267 -35.34 16.07 -1.74
CA GLY A 267 -35.72 15.52 -0.44
C GLY A 267 -35.00 14.23 -0.08
N ALA A 268 -33.87 13.97 -0.73
CA ALA A 268 -33.04 12.76 -0.47
C ALA A 268 -32.56 12.72 0.99
N ASP A 269 -32.54 11.53 1.55
CA ASP A 269 -31.92 11.22 2.83
C ASP A 269 -30.39 11.21 2.66
N SER A 270 -29.69 12.17 3.28
CA SER A 270 -28.24 12.32 3.19
C SER A 270 -27.50 11.08 3.71
N LEU A 271 -28.10 10.28 4.60
CA LEU A 271 -27.50 9.01 5.04
C LEU A 271 -27.49 7.97 3.92
N GLN A 272 -28.51 7.96 3.05
CA GLN A 272 -28.51 7.11 1.86
C GLN A 272 -27.44 7.58 0.86
N LEU A 273 -27.32 8.89 0.63
CA LEU A 273 -26.26 9.44 -0.22
C LEU A 273 -24.86 9.09 0.31
N THR A 274 -24.69 9.12 1.64
CA THR A 274 -23.43 8.71 2.28
C THR A 274 -23.08 7.26 1.97
N ARG A 275 -24.06 6.34 1.98
CA ARG A 275 -23.86 4.94 1.58
C ARG A 275 -23.50 4.80 0.10
N GLU A 276 -24.05 5.63 -0.78
CA GLU A 276 -23.66 5.65 -2.19
C GLU A 276 -22.20 6.15 -2.37
N VAL A 277 -21.79 7.20 -1.63
CA VAL A 277 -20.38 7.64 -1.62
C VAL A 277 -19.47 6.52 -1.17
N ALA A 278 -19.82 5.74 -0.14
CA ALA A 278 -19.04 4.58 0.28
C ALA A 278 -18.86 3.55 -0.85
N LYS A 279 -19.91 3.31 -1.64
CA LYS A 279 -19.82 2.43 -2.83
C LYS A 279 -18.94 3.01 -3.93
N ILE A 280 -19.06 4.32 -4.19
CA ILE A 280 -18.26 5.03 -5.21
C ILE A 280 -16.76 4.88 -4.90
N ILE A 281 -16.33 5.19 -3.68
CA ILE A 281 -14.91 5.08 -3.32
C ILE A 281 -14.41 3.64 -3.31
N ALA A 282 -15.27 2.68 -2.91
CA ALA A 282 -14.94 1.26 -2.95
C ALA A 282 -14.73 0.76 -4.39
N ALA A 283 -15.54 1.24 -5.35
CA ALA A 283 -15.39 0.94 -6.77
C ALA A 283 -14.06 1.49 -7.35
N HIS A 284 -13.50 2.54 -6.75
CA HIS A 284 -12.19 3.10 -7.10
C HIS A 284 -11.03 2.48 -6.29
N GLY A 285 -11.31 1.42 -5.51
CA GLY A 285 -10.29 0.67 -4.77
C GLY A 285 -9.89 1.29 -3.43
N TYR A 286 -10.62 2.29 -2.95
CA TYR A 286 -10.38 2.93 -1.66
C TYR A 286 -11.34 2.43 -0.59
N ARG A 287 -10.92 2.57 0.67
CA ARG A 287 -11.81 2.47 1.83
C ARG A 287 -11.51 3.59 2.82
N VAL A 288 -12.52 3.99 3.57
CA VAL A 288 -12.34 4.96 4.65
C VAL A 288 -11.59 4.31 5.80
N GLY A 289 -10.56 4.97 6.32
CA GLY A 289 -9.79 4.55 7.50
C GLY A 289 -10.35 5.18 8.77
N ASN A 290 -10.54 6.50 8.78
CA ASN A 290 -11.20 7.21 9.88
C ASN A 290 -11.82 8.54 9.41
N ILE A 291 -12.73 9.08 10.21
CA ILE A 291 -13.41 10.36 10.02
C ILE A 291 -13.33 11.17 11.31
N ASP A 292 -12.96 12.44 11.18
CA ASP A 292 -13.04 13.43 12.26
C ASP A 292 -13.85 14.64 11.78
N ALA A 293 -14.94 14.96 12.47
CA ALA A 293 -15.83 16.07 12.08
C ALA A 293 -16.11 17.00 13.26
N THR A 294 -16.31 18.27 12.94
CA THR A 294 -16.66 19.33 13.92
C THR A 294 -17.85 20.12 13.41
N ILE A 295 -18.89 20.20 14.23
CA ILE A 295 -20.10 20.99 13.97
C ILE A 295 -19.98 22.33 14.69
N LEU A 296 -20.17 23.43 13.97
CA LEU A 296 -20.22 24.78 14.49
C LEU A 296 -21.69 25.15 14.67
N CYS A 297 -22.16 25.16 15.92
CA CYS A 297 -23.57 25.31 16.25
C CYS A 297 -23.76 26.02 17.60
N GLN A 298 -24.35 27.22 17.58
CA GLN A 298 -24.64 27.96 18.82
C GLN A 298 -25.74 27.28 19.64
N ARG A 299 -26.79 26.81 18.98
CA ARG A 299 -27.92 26.06 19.55
C ARG A 299 -28.51 25.11 18.51
N PRO A 300 -29.08 23.93 18.93
CA PRO A 300 -29.19 23.39 20.27
C PRO A 300 -27.88 22.76 20.79
N LYS A 301 -27.87 22.30 22.05
CA LYS A 301 -26.76 21.47 22.56
C LYS A 301 -26.76 20.10 21.86
N LEU A 302 -25.69 19.78 21.17
CA LEU A 302 -25.55 18.56 20.36
C LEU A 302 -24.93 17.37 21.11
N ALA A 303 -24.29 17.59 22.25
CA ALA A 303 -23.60 16.55 23.00
C ALA A 303 -24.42 15.25 23.26
N PRO A 304 -25.72 15.31 23.59
CA PRO A 304 -26.53 14.10 23.80
C PRO A 304 -26.76 13.28 22.51
N HIS A 305 -26.61 13.89 21.33
CA HIS A 305 -26.93 13.28 20.04
C HIS A 305 -25.68 12.77 19.30
N ILE A 306 -24.47 13.21 19.71
CA ILE A 306 -23.19 12.82 19.10
C ILE A 306 -22.98 11.30 19.04
N PRO A 307 -23.28 10.49 20.07
CA PRO A 307 -23.11 9.05 19.99
C PRO A 307 -23.90 8.42 18.83
N ALA A 308 -25.17 8.80 18.67
CA ALA A 308 -26.02 8.29 17.59
C ALA A 308 -25.56 8.76 16.18
N MET A 309 -25.04 9.99 16.05
CA MET A 309 -24.44 10.47 14.82
C MET A 309 -23.22 9.62 14.42
N ARG A 310 -22.33 9.33 15.37
CA ARG A 310 -21.15 8.50 15.16
C ARG A 310 -21.51 7.09 14.70
N GLU A 311 -22.51 6.47 15.34
CA GLU A 311 -22.99 5.14 14.98
C GLU A 311 -23.52 5.09 13.55
N LYS A 312 -24.33 6.08 13.13
CA LYS A 312 -24.90 6.15 11.79
C LYS A 312 -23.86 6.40 10.71
N ILE A 313 -22.88 7.28 10.97
CA ILE A 313 -21.76 7.53 10.05
C ILE A 313 -20.89 6.28 9.92
N ALA A 314 -20.58 5.63 11.04
CA ALA A 314 -19.80 4.39 11.07
C ALA A 314 -20.49 3.27 10.27
N ASP A 315 -21.80 3.06 10.48
CA ASP A 315 -22.61 2.10 9.72
C ASP A 315 -22.56 2.38 8.21
N ALA A 316 -22.74 3.66 7.80
CA ALA A 316 -22.78 4.04 6.40
C ALA A 316 -21.49 3.74 5.63
N PHE A 317 -20.33 3.81 6.29
CA PHE A 317 -19.02 3.50 5.71
C PHE A 317 -18.48 2.11 6.09
N GLY A 318 -19.22 1.32 6.89
CA GLY A 318 -18.76 0.01 7.37
C GLY A 318 -17.57 0.11 8.32
N LEU A 319 -17.50 1.16 9.15
CA LEU A 319 -16.42 1.43 10.09
C LEU A 319 -16.79 0.99 11.52
N PRO A 320 -15.81 0.66 12.36
CA PRO A 320 -16.03 0.61 13.80
C PRO A 320 -16.29 2.04 14.33
N VAL A 321 -17.13 2.17 15.37
CA VAL A 321 -17.55 3.49 15.91
C VAL A 321 -16.38 4.31 16.44
N ASP A 322 -15.31 3.68 16.90
CA ASP A 322 -14.08 4.35 17.38
C ASP A 322 -13.24 4.98 16.25
N ALA A 323 -13.49 4.62 14.99
CA ALA A 323 -12.91 5.27 13.82
C ALA A 323 -13.65 6.57 13.41
N VAL A 324 -14.77 6.89 14.05
CA VAL A 324 -15.56 8.10 13.74
C VAL A 324 -15.59 9.02 14.97
N SER A 325 -15.04 10.22 14.81
CA SER A 325 -15.11 11.30 15.80
C SER A 325 -16.08 12.38 15.30
N VAL A 326 -17.00 12.82 16.15
CA VAL A 326 -17.86 13.97 15.94
C VAL A 326 -17.76 14.86 17.17
N LYS A 327 -17.47 16.15 16.94
CA LYS A 327 -17.37 17.19 17.96
C LYS A 327 -18.35 18.31 17.61
N ALA A 328 -18.79 19.04 18.60
CA ALA A 328 -19.56 20.26 18.42
C ALA A 328 -18.97 21.38 19.26
N THR A 329 -18.93 22.57 18.68
CA THR A 329 -18.46 23.79 19.35
C THR A 329 -19.38 24.97 19.06
N THR A 330 -19.39 25.96 19.94
CA THR A 330 -19.96 27.28 19.67
C THR A 330 -18.87 28.20 19.10
N GLU A 331 -19.29 29.29 18.50
CA GLU A 331 -18.36 30.38 18.09
C GLU A 331 -18.48 31.61 19.00
N GLU A 332 -18.90 31.41 20.25
CA GLU A 332 -18.95 32.46 21.29
C GLU A 332 -19.72 33.74 20.82
N HIS A 333 -20.82 33.52 20.11
CA HIS A 333 -21.64 34.56 19.48
C HIS A 333 -20.96 35.37 18.36
N LEU A 334 -19.89 34.86 17.77
CA LEU A 334 -19.21 35.48 16.63
C LEU A 334 -19.68 34.84 15.31
N GLY A 335 -19.82 35.66 14.29
CA GLY A 335 -20.19 35.21 12.95
C GLY A 335 -21.60 34.63 12.87
N PHE A 336 -21.98 34.14 11.68
CA PHE A 336 -23.35 33.70 11.39
C PHE A 336 -23.78 32.45 12.18
N THR A 337 -22.84 31.55 12.50
CA THR A 337 -23.10 30.38 13.34
C THR A 337 -23.27 30.78 14.81
N GLY A 338 -22.42 31.69 15.31
CA GLY A 338 -22.51 32.24 16.67
C GLY A 338 -23.77 33.10 16.87
N GLU A 339 -24.28 33.76 15.83
CA GLU A 339 -25.54 34.48 15.84
C GLU A 339 -26.76 33.56 15.70
N GLY A 340 -26.56 32.26 15.44
CA GLY A 340 -27.63 31.27 15.27
C GLY A 340 -28.39 31.42 13.95
N LEU A 341 -27.77 31.98 12.90
CA LEU A 341 -28.35 32.12 11.56
C LEU A 341 -28.16 30.87 10.71
N GLY A 342 -27.24 30.00 11.07
CA GLY A 342 -26.95 28.77 10.36
C GLY A 342 -26.13 27.80 11.22
N ILE A 343 -25.90 26.61 10.68
CA ILE A 343 -24.97 25.61 11.21
C ILE A 343 -23.98 25.29 10.12
N ALA A 344 -22.70 25.17 10.49
CA ALA A 344 -21.63 24.72 9.60
C ALA A 344 -20.99 23.43 10.13
N ALA A 345 -20.38 22.67 9.24
CA ALA A 345 -19.59 21.51 9.61
C ALA A 345 -18.30 21.43 8.80
N HIS A 346 -17.25 21.02 9.47
CA HIS A 346 -16.00 20.60 8.87
C HIS A 346 -15.82 19.10 9.08
N ALA A 347 -15.28 18.42 8.09
CA ALA A 347 -14.87 17.03 8.23
C ALA A 347 -13.49 16.80 7.60
N VAL A 348 -12.73 15.91 8.20
CA VAL A 348 -11.51 15.34 7.62
C VAL A 348 -11.70 13.84 7.55
N ALA A 349 -11.39 13.27 6.39
CA ALA A 349 -11.42 11.83 6.19
C ALA A 349 -10.05 11.33 5.74
N LEU A 350 -9.62 10.20 6.30
CA LEU A 350 -8.48 9.44 5.83
C LEU A 350 -9.00 8.23 5.07
N ILE A 351 -8.51 8.03 3.84
CA ILE A 351 -8.79 6.84 3.03
C ILE A 351 -7.50 6.11 2.69
N GLU A 352 -7.61 4.79 2.46
CA GLU A 352 -6.51 3.91 2.12
C GLU A 352 -6.86 2.94 0.98
#